data_afbdb8cb269584981125d29514abec5e
#
_entry.id   afbdb8cb269584981125d29514abec5e
#
_cell.length_a   1.000
_cell.length_b   1.000
_cell.length_c   1.000
_cell.angle_alpha   90.00
_cell.angle_beta   90.00
_cell.angle_gamma   90.00
#
_symmetry.space_group_name_H-M   'P 1'
#
loop_
_entity.id
_entity.type
_entity.pdbx_description
1 polymer ?
#
loop_
_entity_poly.entity_id
_entity_poly.type
_entity_poly.pdbx_seq_one_letter_code
_entity_poly.pdbx_strand_id
1 'polypeptide(L)'
;MLRSETFLLFIICLIDFCFLSYAISTLSISYYEADAFYNSPKISAVLARASVGIFGQNDYALRLPFVICHLFSVALLYKVSKQILKRKFDRVVSSVVFILLPATMASAILVNDAGIIIALSLLSIYLYQLREMLAFYALLCVLPFISGAFLVYFSAIFIFAVYRRDAKMAWVAAPLFALCFYLYGFDSGGKPSGHLLDTVSIFAAAFSPFIFVYFVYAMYRIWIKEAKNLLWFVCITAFLFCLFLSIRQRLELENYLPFCVISVPILVRVFFSSYRVRLPMFRRRYKILASFAVVSLLVGFLFVLFNEMLYGILKDPTKHFVYRYHVTKELAKELKNEGVEKIFTDDKKLDLRLKFYGIDTHPDANLRLAILDQKDNYGNIAVYKFGVKIANFKIIKDD
;
A
#
# COMPACT_ATOMS: atom_id res chain seq x y z
N MET A 1 21.90 -21.48 15.69
CA MET A 1 20.62 -21.64 14.93
C MET A 1 19.83 -20.32 14.75
N LEU A 2 19.69 -19.50 15.79
CA LEU A 2 19.04 -18.18 15.73
C LEU A 2 19.78 -17.17 14.82
N ARG A 3 21.13 -17.18 14.81
CA ARG A 3 21.94 -16.31 13.93
C ARG A 3 21.66 -16.52 12.43
N SER A 4 21.39 -17.76 12.01
CA SER A 4 21.09 -18.09 10.60
C SER A 4 19.70 -17.58 10.14
N GLU A 5 18.70 -17.53 11.03
CA GLU A 5 17.36 -17.03 10.67
C GLU A 5 17.33 -15.51 10.58
N THR A 6 17.99 -14.83 11.52
CA THR A 6 18.09 -13.37 11.51
C THR A 6 18.91 -12.87 10.32
N PHE A 7 19.97 -13.60 9.97
CA PHE A 7 20.78 -13.28 8.81
C PHE A 7 19.99 -13.41 7.49
N LEU A 8 19.21 -14.50 7.34
CA LEU A 8 18.37 -14.70 6.17
C LEU A 8 17.30 -13.60 6.04
N LEU A 9 16.66 -13.25 7.17
CA LEU A 9 15.68 -12.15 7.19
C LEU A 9 16.33 -10.82 6.80
N PHE A 10 17.54 -10.55 7.30
CA PHE A 10 18.30 -9.35 6.95
C PHE A 10 18.58 -9.29 5.45
N ILE A 11 19.01 -10.40 4.83
CA ILE A 11 19.24 -10.45 3.37
C ILE A 11 17.93 -10.17 2.61
N ILE A 12 16.81 -10.77 3.03
CA ILE A 12 15.51 -10.54 2.40
C ILE A 12 15.13 -9.06 2.49
N CYS A 13 15.26 -8.44 3.66
CA CYS A 13 14.98 -7.01 3.84
C CYS A 13 15.93 -6.11 3.03
N LEU A 14 17.20 -6.51 2.87
CA LEU A 14 18.16 -5.76 2.08
C LEU A 14 17.81 -5.79 0.58
N ILE A 15 17.45 -6.96 0.06
CA ILE A 15 17.00 -7.12 -1.32
C ILE A 15 15.73 -6.30 -1.58
N ASP A 16 14.77 -6.38 -0.66
CA ASP A 16 13.53 -5.61 -0.70
C ASP A 16 13.79 -4.10 -0.70
N PHE A 17 14.68 -3.62 0.19
CA PHE A 17 15.10 -2.23 0.22
C PHE A 17 15.70 -1.76 -1.12
N CYS A 18 16.50 -2.60 -1.79
CA CYS A 18 17.04 -2.28 -3.11
C CYS A 18 15.92 -2.13 -4.17
N PHE A 19 14.93 -3.02 -4.17
CA PHE A 19 13.78 -2.91 -5.08
C PHE A 19 12.94 -1.66 -4.81
N LEU A 20 12.66 -1.37 -3.55
CA LEU A 20 11.92 -0.17 -3.16
C LEU A 20 12.68 1.12 -3.52
N SER A 21 13.99 1.14 -3.28
CA SER A 21 14.85 2.29 -3.65
C SER A 21 14.84 2.53 -5.15
N TYR A 22 14.91 1.47 -5.96
CA TYR A 22 14.78 1.58 -7.41
C TYR A 22 13.40 2.13 -7.81
N ALA A 23 12.32 1.58 -7.25
CA ALA A 23 10.96 2.06 -7.55
C ALA A 23 10.77 3.54 -7.19
N ILE A 24 11.32 4.00 -6.04
CA ILE A 24 11.26 5.41 -5.63
C ILE A 24 12.02 6.30 -6.61
N SER A 25 13.16 5.86 -7.16
CA SER A 25 13.97 6.66 -8.08
C SER A 25 13.22 7.05 -9.35
N THR A 26 12.30 6.19 -9.79
CA THR A 26 11.51 6.38 -11.02
C THR A 26 10.26 7.25 -10.80
N LEU A 27 9.81 7.40 -9.55
CA LEU A 27 8.57 8.11 -9.21
C LEU A 27 8.81 9.57 -8.82
N SER A 28 8.01 10.47 -9.34
CA SER A 28 7.85 11.84 -8.85
C SER A 28 6.70 11.93 -7.83
N ILE A 29 6.57 13.08 -7.15
CA ILE A 29 5.42 13.32 -6.27
C ILE A 29 4.14 13.44 -7.09
N SER A 30 3.06 12.78 -6.63
CA SER A 30 1.72 12.95 -7.19
C SER A 30 0.99 14.14 -6.55
N TYR A 31 -0.12 14.56 -7.16
CA TYR A 31 -0.96 15.60 -6.56
C TYR A 31 -1.48 15.21 -5.18
N TYR A 32 -1.94 13.98 -5.01
CA TYR A 32 -2.47 13.52 -3.72
C TYR A 32 -1.39 13.48 -2.63
N GLU A 33 -0.16 13.10 -2.98
CA GLU A 33 0.98 13.15 -2.05
C GLU A 33 1.38 14.58 -1.73
N ALA A 34 1.40 15.48 -2.72
CA ALA A 34 1.71 16.89 -2.52
C ALA A 34 0.64 17.59 -1.65
N ASP A 35 -0.63 17.35 -1.93
CA ASP A 35 -1.73 17.87 -1.12
C ASP A 35 -1.68 17.31 0.32
N ALA A 36 -1.43 16.01 0.47
CA ALA A 36 -1.23 15.41 1.79
C ALA A 36 -0.04 16.05 2.50
N PHE A 37 1.08 16.25 1.82
CA PHE A 37 2.30 16.82 2.39
C PHE A 37 2.11 18.27 2.87
N TYR A 38 1.43 19.12 2.10
CA TYR A 38 1.27 20.54 2.44
C TYR A 38 0.05 20.82 3.33
N ASN A 39 -1.07 20.14 3.10
CA ASN A 39 -2.37 20.53 3.63
C ASN A 39 -2.95 19.54 4.65
N SER A 40 -2.48 18.28 4.70
CA SER A 40 -3.11 17.26 5.53
C SER A 40 -2.53 17.21 6.96
N PRO A 41 -3.37 17.05 7.99
CA PRO A 41 -2.95 16.77 9.37
C PRO A 41 -2.69 15.28 9.63
N LYS A 42 -2.89 14.39 8.64
CA LYS A 42 -2.72 12.93 8.81
C LYS A 42 -1.31 12.57 9.26
N ILE A 43 -1.18 11.47 9.99
CA ILE A 43 0.12 11.00 10.51
C ILE A 43 1.11 10.70 9.38
N SER A 44 0.65 10.13 8.27
CA SER A 44 1.50 9.93 7.09
C SER A 44 2.14 11.24 6.60
N ALA A 45 1.37 12.32 6.53
CA ALA A 45 1.86 13.64 6.14
C ALA A 45 2.85 14.22 7.16
N VAL A 46 2.58 14.07 8.45
CA VAL A 46 3.48 14.51 9.53
C VAL A 46 4.82 13.80 9.46
N LEU A 47 4.81 12.47 9.28
CA LEU A 47 6.02 11.66 9.13
C LEU A 47 6.81 12.04 7.87
N ALA A 48 6.13 12.27 6.75
CA ALA A 48 6.76 12.71 5.51
C ALA A 48 7.42 14.09 5.68
N ARG A 49 6.72 15.07 6.29
CA ARG A 49 7.29 16.40 6.60
C ARG A 49 8.49 16.32 7.54
N ALA A 50 8.41 15.51 8.60
CA ALA A 50 9.53 15.33 9.53
C ALA A 50 10.75 14.74 8.82
N SER A 51 10.56 13.73 7.98
CA SER A 51 11.63 13.12 7.20
C SER A 51 12.26 14.09 6.20
N VAL A 52 11.45 14.85 5.47
CA VAL A 52 11.91 15.88 4.53
C VAL A 52 12.64 17.01 5.26
N GLY A 53 12.19 17.40 6.46
CA GLY A 53 12.87 18.39 7.30
C GLY A 53 14.28 17.96 7.76
N ILE A 54 14.52 16.66 7.92
CA ILE A 54 15.82 16.11 8.34
C ILE A 54 16.73 15.84 7.13
N PHE A 55 16.22 15.22 6.08
CA PHE A 55 17.02 14.69 4.95
C PHE A 55 16.96 15.57 3.69
N GLY A 56 16.28 16.72 3.76
CA GLY A 56 16.07 17.60 2.62
C GLY A 56 14.91 17.18 1.72
N GLN A 57 14.50 18.12 0.87
CA GLN A 57 13.31 17.96 0.02
C GLN A 57 13.64 17.15 -1.24
N ASN A 58 13.40 15.87 -1.17
CA ASN A 58 13.62 14.91 -2.26
C ASN A 58 12.66 13.71 -2.16
N ASP A 59 12.53 12.95 -3.27
CA ASP A 59 11.61 11.82 -3.36
C ASP A 59 11.92 10.69 -2.37
N TYR A 60 13.20 10.49 -2.02
CA TYR A 60 13.62 9.48 -1.04
C TYR A 60 13.24 9.89 0.38
N ALA A 61 13.55 11.13 0.77
CA ALA A 61 13.18 11.64 2.08
C ALA A 61 11.67 11.63 2.31
N LEU A 62 10.88 11.96 1.27
CA LEU A 62 9.43 11.92 1.32
C LEU A 62 8.88 10.53 1.66
N ARG A 63 9.50 9.47 1.11
CA ARG A 63 9.00 8.08 1.20
C ARG A 63 9.72 7.22 2.24
N LEU A 64 10.84 7.68 2.77
CA LEU A 64 11.67 6.94 3.74
C LEU A 64 10.88 6.39 4.94
N PRO A 65 9.97 7.14 5.60
CA PRO A 65 9.20 6.62 6.73
C PRO A 65 8.36 5.39 6.36
N PHE A 66 7.79 5.37 5.15
CA PHE A 66 6.93 4.27 4.69
C PHE A 66 7.76 3.03 4.32
N VAL A 67 8.95 3.21 3.74
CA VAL A 67 9.92 2.13 3.54
C VAL A 67 10.33 1.51 4.87
N ILE A 68 10.62 2.32 5.89
CA ILE A 68 10.95 1.82 7.24
C ILE A 68 9.76 1.05 7.82
N CYS A 69 8.54 1.57 7.73
CA CYS A 69 7.32 0.86 8.17
C CYS A 69 7.14 -0.46 7.44
N HIS A 70 7.43 -0.52 6.14
CA HIS A 70 7.34 -1.74 5.34
C HIS A 70 8.37 -2.80 5.79
N LEU A 71 9.65 -2.44 5.91
CA LEU A 71 10.70 -3.35 6.38
C LEU A 71 10.40 -3.87 7.81
N PHE A 72 9.91 -2.99 8.67
CA PHE A 72 9.44 -3.36 10.01
C PHE A 72 8.25 -4.33 9.94
N SER A 73 7.32 -4.12 9.02
CA SER A 73 6.19 -5.02 8.77
C SER A 73 6.63 -6.39 8.30
N VAL A 74 7.63 -6.49 7.41
CA VAL A 74 8.24 -7.77 6.97
C VAL A 74 8.82 -8.52 8.16
N ALA A 75 9.56 -7.82 9.04
CA ALA A 75 10.15 -8.42 10.24
C ALA A 75 9.07 -8.89 11.23
N LEU A 76 8.03 -8.09 11.45
CA LEU A 76 6.88 -8.45 12.30
C LEU A 76 6.09 -9.62 11.71
N LEU A 77 5.83 -9.63 10.41
CA LEU A 77 5.13 -10.73 9.75
C LEU A 77 5.90 -12.05 9.91
N TYR A 78 7.22 -12.01 9.77
CA TYR A 78 8.06 -13.18 10.04
C TYR A 78 7.92 -13.67 11.50
N LYS A 79 7.91 -12.75 12.49
CA LYS A 79 7.71 -13.09 13.91
C LYS A 79 6.30 -13.65 14.17
N VAL A 80 5.25 -12.99 13.64
CA VAL A 80 3.85 -13.45 13.72
C VAL A 80 3.70 -14.85 13.10
N SER A 81 4.36 -15.07 11.97
CA SER A 81 4.33 -16.36 11.27
C SER A 81 4.92 -17.53 12.07
N LYS A 82 5.81 -17.29 13.06
CA LYS A 82 6.39 -18.36 13.90
C LYS A 82 5.35 -19.16 14.66
N GLN A 83 4.26 -18.54 15.09
CA GLN A 83 3.17 -19.23 15.78
C GLN A 83 2.22 -19.96 14.83
N ILE A 84 2.17 -19.54 13.57
CA ILE A 84 1.25 -20.09 12.55
C ILE A 84 1.95 -21.19 11.73
N LEU A 85 3.23 -21.00 11.42
CA LEU A 85 4.04 -21.84 10.53
C LEU A 85 5.18 -22.51 11.29
N LYS A 86 5.13 -23.85 11.40
CA LYS A 86 6.13 -24.64 12.15
C LYS A 86 7.49 -24.68 11.45
N ARG A 87 7.52 -24.71 10.09
CA ARG A 87 8.76 -24.87 9.31
C ARG A 87 9.36 -23.53 8.93
N LYS A 88 10.69 -23.42 9.00
CA LYS A 88 11.43 -22.21 8.59
C LYS A 88 11.16 -21.81 7.15
N PHE A 89 11.18 -22.78 6.24
CA PHE A 89 10.94 -22.56 4.82
C PHE A 89 9.58 -21.89 4.59
N ASP A 90 8.52 -22.35 5.27
CA ASP A 90 7.18 -21.78 5.12
C ASP A 90 7.12 -20.31 5.58
N ARG A 91 7.88 -19.98 6.66
CA ARG A 91 7.98 -18.60 7.16
C ARG A 91 8.68 -17.68 6.18
N VAL A 92 9.78 -18.15 5.58
CA VAL A 92 10.50 -17.41 4.54
C VAL A 92 9.60 -17.18 3.32
N VAL A 93 8.92 -18.23 2.84
CA VAL A 93 7.95 -18.10 1.75
C VAL A 93 6.87 -17.10 2.08
N SER A 94 6.36 -17.07 3.33
CA SER A 94 5.39 -16.08 3.76
C SER A 94 5.92 -14.64 3.64
N SER A 95 7.16 -14.39 4.08
CA SER A 95 7.76 -13.06 3.97
C SER A 95 8.00 -12.66 2.51
N VAL A 96 8.48 -13.58 1.68
CA VAL A 96 8.70 -13.33 0.24
C VAL A 96 7.37 -13.04 -0.47
N VAL A 97 6.33 -13.83 -0.22
CA VAL A 97 5.00 -13.58 -0.79
C VAL A 97 4.48 -12.20 -0.37
N PHE A 98 4.66 -11.82 0.89
CA PHE A 98 4.23 -10.51 1.39
C PHE A 98 4.95 -9.36 0.67
N ILE A 99 6.26 -9.43 0.49
CA ILE A 99 7.06 -8.43 -0.24
C ILE A 99 6.61 -8.31 -1.71
N LEU A 100 6.33 -9.45 -2.35
CA LEU A 100 5.95 -9.49 -3.76
C LEU A 100 4.50 -9.07 -4.02
N LEU A 101 3.65 -8.89 -3.00
CA LEU A 101 2.29 -8.39 -3.20
C LEU A 101 2.33 -6.94 -3.74
N PRO A 102 1.61 -6.63 -4.85
CA PRO A 102 1.55 -5.25 -5.36
C PRO A 102 1.05 -4.24 -4.32
N ALA A 103 0.10 -4.62 -3.46
CA ALA A 103 -0.42 -3.74 -2.42
C ALA A 103 0.62 -3.38 -1.36
N THR A 104 1.46 -4.33 -0.92
CA THR A 104 2.49 -4.07 0.09
C THR A 104 3.61 -3.21 -0.47
N MET A 105 4.00 -3.44 -1.72
CA MET A 105 4.95 -2.59 -2.42
C MET A 105 4.40 -1.16 -2.58
N ALA A 106 3.16 -1.01 -3.04
CA ALA A 106 2.53 0.30 -3.15
C ALA A 106 2.45 1.04 -1.80
N SER A 107 2.15 0.33 -0.70
CA SER A 107 2.12 0.92 0.64
C SER A 107 3.49 1.41 1.14
N ALA A 108 4.59 0.91 0.57
CA ALA A 108 5.95 1.30 0.91
C ALA A 108 6.46 2.51 0.10
N ILE A 109 6.01 2.66 -1.16
CA ILE A 109 6.52 3.68 -2.08
C ILE A 109 5.58 4.89 -2.25
N LEU A 110 4.38 4.86 -1.66
CA LEU A 110 3.41 5.95 -1.71
C LEU A 110 3.23 6.58 -0.32
N VAL A 111 2.97 7.90 -0.30
CA VAL A 111 2.69 8.64 0.95
C VAL A 111 1.23 8.43 1.33
N ASN A 112 0.95 7.38 2.10
CA ASN A 112 -0.38 7.05 2.61
C ASN A 112 -0.32 6.34 3.96
N ASP A 113 -1.48 6.16 4.61
CA ASP A 113 -1.54 5.53 5.92
C ASP A 113 -1.41 3.98 5.87
N ALA A 114 -1.48 3.37 4.67
CA ALA A 114 -1.55 1.91 4.52
C ALA A 114 -0.35 1.17 5.14
N GLY A 115 0.88 1.67 4.90
CA GLY A 115 2.10 1.08 5.47
C GLY A 115 2.12 1.14 7.00
N ILE A 116 1.63 2.25 7.58
CA ILE A 116 1.51 2.45 9.04
C ILE A 116 0.46 1.50 9.62
N ILE A 117 -0.69 1.36 8.95
CA ILE A 117 -1.78 0.46 9.38
C ILE A 117 -1.29 -1.00 9.38
N ILE A 118 -0.55 -1.44 8.34
CA ILE A 118 0.04 -2.79 8.28
C ILE A 118 0.98 -3.01 9.47
N ALA A 119 1.92 -2.08 9.69
CA ALA A 119 2.93 -2.19 10.75
C ALA A 119 2.29 -2.28 12.14
N LEU A 120 1.35 -1.39 12.45
CA LEU A 120 0.70 -1.34 13.76
C LEU A 120 -0.25 -2.51 13.99
N SER A 121 -0.96 -2.97 12.95
CA SER A 121 -1.80 -4.17 13.03
C SER A 121 -0.97 -5.41 13.28
N LEU A 122 0.15 -5.60 12.59
CA LEU A 122 1.07 -6.70 12.83
C LEU A 122 1.72 -6.62 14.21
N LEU A 123 2.08 -5.41 14.66
CA LEU A 123 2.64 -5.20 16.00
C LEU A 123 1.64 -5.60 17.09
N SER A 124 0.38 -5.16 16.98
CA SER A 124 -0.64 -5.51 17.97
C SER A 124 -0.92 -7.02 17.99
N ILE A 125 -1.02 -7.67 16.81
CA ILE A 125 -1.18 -9.12 16.72
C ILE A 125 0.03 -9.85 17.33
N TYR A 126 1.25 -9.34 17.11
CA TYR A 126 2.47 -9.92 17.69
C TYR A 126 2.48 -9.80 19.22
N LEU A 127 2.13 -8.62 19.78
CA LEU A 127 2.02 -8.43 21.23
C LEU A 127 0.97 -9.35 21.85
N TYR A 128 -0.19 -9.48 21.22
CA TYR A 128 -1.21 -10.45 21.64
C TYR A 128 -0.68 -11.89 21.64
N GLN A 129 0.09 -12.27 20.61
CA GLN A 129 0.69 -13.61 20.51
C GLN A 129 1.76 -13.87 21.59
N LEU A 130 2.52 -12.85 21.98
CA LEU A 130 3.49 -12.92 23.09
C LEU A 130 2.83 -12.94 24.46
N ARG A 131 1.52 -12.70 24.55
CA ARG A 131 0.75 -12.51 25.79
C ARG A 131 1.16 -11.27 26.59
N GLU A 132 1.80 -10.30 25.97
CA GLU A 132 2.14 -8.99 26.53
C GLU A 132 0.90 -8.09 26.52
N MET A 133 -0.09 -8.44 27.40
CA MET A 133 -1.42 -7.83 27.34
C MET A 133 -1.41 -6.35 27.69
N LEU A 134 -0.51 -5.89 28.57
CA LEU A 134 -0.40 -4.47 28.91
C LEU A 134 0.01 -3.64 27.69
N ALA A 135 1.08 -4.06 27.01
CA ALA A 135 1.56 -3.41 25.80
C ALA A 135 0.52 -3.49 24.66
N PHE A 136 -0.17 -4.62 24.54
CA PHE A 136 -1.26 -4.80 23.57
C PHE A 136 -2.38 -3.77 23.81
N TYR A 137 -2.93 -3.65 25.02
CA TYR A 137 -3.99 -2.69 25.32
C TYR A 137 -3.51 -1.25 25.23
N ALA A 138 -2.31 -0.95 25.67
CA ALA A 138 -1.72 0.39 25.51
C ALA A 138 -1.62 0.79 24.04
N LEU A 139 -1.16 -0.12 23.17
CA LEU A 139 -1.14 0.12 21.73
C LEU A 139 -2.56 0.34 21.18
N LEU A 140 -3.54 -0.50 21.57
CA LEU A 140 -4.92 -0.34 21.10
C LEU A 140 -5.49 1.04 21.43
N CYS A 141 -5.18 1.62 22.59
CA CYS A 141 -5.63 2.95 22.98
C CYS A 141 -5.06 4.07 22.10
N VAL A 142 -3.91 3.85 21.44
CA VAL A 142 -3.27 4.83 20.56
C VAL A 142 -3.84 4.77 19.12
N LEU A 143 -4.26 3.59 18.66
CA LEU A 143 -4.69 3.37 17.27
C LEU A 143 -5.84 4.30 16.79
N PRO A 144 -6.87 4.65 17.60
CA PRO A 144 -7.94 5.54 17.15
C PRO A 144 -7.45 6.93 16.73
N PHE A 145 -6.34 7.40 17.29
CA PHE A 145 -5.77 8.71 16.97
C PHE A 145 -4.87 8.70 15.72
N ILE A 146 -4.60 7.52 15.17
CA ILE A 146 -3.74 7.34 14.00
C ILE A 146 -4.57 7.38 12.71
N SER A 147 -5.63 6.58 12.64
CA SER A 147 -6.46 6.49 11.42
C SER A 147 -7.85 5.93 11.73
N GLY A 148 -8.87 6.48 11.05
CA GLY A 148 -10.25 5.97 11.09
C GLY A 148 -10.39 4.53 10.58
N ALA A 149 -9.44 4.03 9.79
CA ALA A 149 -9.42 2.65 9.32
C ALA A 149 -9.42 1.62 10.46
N PHE A 150 -8.88 1.97 11.65
CA PHE A 150 -8.88 1.09 12.81
C PHE A 150 -10.26 0.80 13.39
N LEU A 151 -11.31 1.50 12.94
CA LEU A 151 -12.70 1.14 13.24
C LEU A 151 -12.98 -0.33 12.91
N VAL A 152 -12.57 -0.77 11.71
CA VAL A 152 -12.76 -2.16 11.26
C VAL A 152 -11.89 -3.12 12.07
N TYR A 153 -10.72 -2.68 12.48
CA TYR A 153 -9.83 -3.46 13.34
C TYR A 153 -10.43 -3.70 14.73
N PHE A 154 -11.00 -2.67 15.36
CA PHE A 154 -11.68 -2.81 16.66
C PHE A 154 -12.93 -3.68 16.57
N SER A 155 -13.70 -3.59 15.47
CA SER A 155 -14.83 -4.49 15.25
C SER A 155 -14.36 -5.96 15.14
N ALA A 156 -13.25 -6.21 14.47
CA ALA A 156 -12.66 -7.54 14.36
C ALA A 156 -12.18 -8.08 15.73
N ILE A 157 -11.53 -7.23 16.53
CA ILE A 157 -11.12 -7.59 17.91
C ILE A 157 -12.36 -7.89 18.78
N PHE A 158 -13.41 -7.09 18.69
CA PHE A 158 -14.65 -7.31 19.44
C PHE A 158 -15.29 -8.65 19.07
N ILE A 159 -15.45 -8.95 17.76
CA ILE A 159 -15.99 -10.23 17.30
C ILE A 159 -15.12 -11.41 17.77
N PHE A 160 -13.79 -11.25 17.71
CA PHE A 160 -12.87 -12.26 18.22
C PHE A 160 -12.98 -12.47 19.73
N ALA A 161 -13.13 -11.39 20.52
CA ALA A 161 -13.30 -11.44 21.97
C ALA A 161 -14.59 -12.18 22.35
N VAL A 162 -15.70 -11.89 21.66
CA VAL A 162 -16.98 -12.61 21.84
C VAL A 162 -16.81 -14.09 21.49
N TYR A 163 -16.15 -14.41 20.38
CA TYR A 163 -15.86 -15.80 19.98
C TYR A 163 -15.04 -16.57 21.05
N ARG A 164 -14.03 -15.89 21.63
CA ARG A 164 -13.15 -16.46 22.67
C ARG A 164 -13.76 -16.40 24.06
N ARG A 165 -14.90 -15.74 24.25
CA ARG A 165 -15.54 -15.44 25.53
C ARG A 165 -14.62 -14.66 26.48
N ASP A 166 -13.79 -13.77 25.91
CA ASP A 166 -12.90 -12.88 26.67
C ASP A 166 -13.60 -11.52 26.92
N ALA A 167 -14.28 -11.44 28.06
CA ALA A 167 -14.99 -10.24 28.44
C ALA A 167 -14.08 -9.00 28.55
N LYS A 168 -12.83 -9.16 29.05
CA LYS A 168 -11.90 -8.03 29.21
C LYS A 168 -11.57 -7.40 27.88
N MET A 169 -11.24 -8.24 26.89
CA MET A 169 -10.93 -7.79 25.54
C MET A 169 -12.15 -7.14 24.85
N ALA A 170 -13.35 -7.68 25.06
CA ALA A 170 -14.58 -7.09 24.54
C ALA A 170 -14.87 -5.71 25.14
N TRP A 171 -14.71 -5.58 26.49
CA TRP A 171 -14.89 -4.30 27.18
C TRP A 171 -13.88 -3.22 26.81
N VAL A 172 -12.70 -3.58 26.30
CA VAL A 172 -11.73 -2.61 25.76
C VAL A 172 -12.05 -2.28 24.31
N ALA A 173 -12.37 -3.29 23.49
CA ALA A 173 -12.59 -3.08 22.06
C ALA A 173 -13.85 -2.23 21.75
N ALA A 174 -14.94 -2.41 22.51
CA ALA A 174 -16.20 -1.69 22.27
C ALA A 174 -16.08 -0.17 22.45
N PRO A 175 -15.51 0.37 23.56
CA PRO A 175 -15.30 1.81 23.70
C PRO A 175 -14.32 2.38 22.66
N LEU A 176 -13.27 1.65 22.30
CA LEU A 176 -12.33 2.09 21.26
C LEU A 176 -12.98 2.14 19.87
N PHE A 177 -13.87 1.20 19.58
CA PHE A 177 -14.70 1.25 18.37
C PHE A 177 -15.59 2.50 18.38
N ALA A 178 -16.30 2.76 19.51
CA ALA A 178 -17.15 3.92 19.65
C ALA A 178 -16.36 5.25 19.56
N LEU A 179 -15.17 5.30 20.16
CA LEU A 179 -14.28 6.46 20.08
C LEU A 179 -13.82 6.71 18.63
N CYS A 180 -13.39 5.66 17.92
CA CYS A 180 -12.98 5.78 16.54
C CYS A 180 -14.14 6.22 15.63
N PHE A 181 -15.34 5.70 15.89
CA PHE A 181 -16.56 6.12 15.20
C PHE A 181 -16.91 7.59 15.48
N TYR A 182 -16.74 8.04 16.73
CA TYR A 182 -16.98 9.44 17.11
C TYR A 182 -16.00 10.41 16.45
N LEU A 183 -14.70 10.04 16.38
CA LEU A 183 -13.63 10.89 15.82
C LEU A 183 -13.73 11.05 14.29
N TYR A 184 -14.08 9.98 13.57
CA TYR A 184 -14.02 9.98 12.11
C TYR A 184 -15.39 9.89 11.44
N GLY A 185 -16.42 9.53 12.19
CA GLY A 185 -17.75 9.30 11.65
C GLY A 185 -17.83 8.08 10.71
N PHE A 186 -18.96 7.95 10.08
CA PHE A 186 -19.19 7.01 8.99
C PHE A 186 -19.69 7.83 7.80
N ASP A 187 -18.82 8.09 6.85
CA ASP A 187 -19.25 8.74 5.62
C ASP A 187 -20.03 7.73 4.76
N SER A 188 -21.34 7.85 4.81
CA SER A 188 -22.27 7.06 4.00
C SER A 188 -22.88 7.89 2.87
N GLY A 189 -22.19 8.98 2.48
CA GLY A 189 -22.63 9.89 1.44
C GLY A 189 -22.60 9.26 0.04
N GLY A 190 -23.58 9.61 -0.77
CA GLY A 190 -23.64 9.26 -2.19
C GLY A 190 -24.92 8.50 -2.59
N LYS A 191 -25.25 8.55 -3.88
CA LYS A 191 -26.32 7.73 -4.45
C LYS A 191 -25.88 6.27 -4.45
N PRO A 192 -26.73 5.31 -4.05
CA PRO A 192 -26.42 3.89 -4.13
C PRO A 192 -26.11 3.51 -5.58
N SER A 193 -24.85 3.25 -5.87
CA SER A 193 -24.40 2.68 -7.14
C SER A 193 -23.48 1.51 -6.80
N GLY A 194 -23.73 0.34 -7.40
CA GLY A 194 -22.99 -0.88 -7.07
C GLY A 194 -21.54 -0.80 -7.52
N HIS A 195 -20.60 -0.64 -6.57
CA HIS A 195 -19.15 -0.63 -6.81
C HIS A 195 -18.48 -1.96 -6.44
N LEU A 196 -19.27 -3.04 -6.31
CA LEU A 196 -18.75 -4.34 -5.89
C LEU A 196 -17.69 -4.89 -6.85
N LEU A 197 -17.93 -4.78 -8.17
CA LEU A 197 -16.98 -5.26 -9.19
C LEU A 197 -15.66 -4.44 -9.15
N ASP A 198 -15.76 -3.13 -8.95
CA ASP A 198 -14.57 -2.28 -8.79
C ASP A 198 -13.75 -2.71 -7.58
N THR A 199 -14.42 -2.94 -6.45
CA THR A 199 -13.78 -3.43 -5.22
C THR A 199 -13.10 -4.77 -5.42
N VAL A 200 -13.79 -5.75 -6.01
CA VAL A 200 -13.23 -7.08 -6.32
C VAL A 200 -12.04 -6.96 -7.27
N SER A 201 -12.13 -6.10 -8.28
CA SER A 201 -11.05 -5.86 -9.25
C SER A 201 -9.81 -5.26 -8.59
N ILE A 202 -9.98 -4.30 -7.67
CA ILE A 202 -8.87 -3.71 -6.91
C ILE A 202 -8.24 -4.75 -5.97
N PHE A 203 -9.03 -5.58 -5.29
CA PHE A 203 -8.50 -6.69 -4.49
C PHE A 203 -7.70 -7.68 -5.36
N ALA A 204 -8.21 -8.02 -6.55
CA ALA A 204 -7.50 -8.90 -7.48
C ALA A 204 -6.18 -8.28 -7.96
N ALA A 205 -6.14 -6.97 -8.22
CA ALA A 205 -4.92 -6.27 -8.58
C ALA A 205 -3.92 -6.19 -7.41
N ALA A 206 -4.41 -5.94 -6.20
CA ALA A 206 -3.61 -5.76 -4.99
C ALA A 206 -2.93 -7.05 -4.51
N PHE A 207 -3.63 -8.18 -4.62
CA PHE A 207 -3.12 -9.52 -4.25
C PHE A 207 -2.49 -10.28 -5.41
N SER A 208 -2.66 -9.88 -6.66
CA SER A 208 -2.61 -10.69 -7.88
C SER A 208 -3.83 -11.63 -7.98
N PRO A 209 -4.41 -11.82 -9.19
CA PRO A 209 -5.71 -12.49 -9.35
C PRO A 209 -5.77 -13.90 -8.74
N PHE A 210 -4.75 -14.72 -8.95
CA PHE A 210 -4.73 -16.11 -8.43
C PHE A 210 -4.56 -16.16 -6.92
N ILE A 211 -3.75 -15.26 -6.34
CA ILE A 211 -3.57 -15.17 -4.88
C ILE A 211 -4.86 -14.65 -4.23
N PHE A 212 -5.58 -13.73 -4.88
CA PHE A 212 -6.86 -13.25 -4.36
C PHE A 212 -7.92 -14.36 -4.31
N VAL A 213 -8.08 -15.12 -5.39
CA VAL A 213 -9.00 -16.29 -5.39
C VAL A 213 -8.60 -17.28 -4.30
N TYR A 214 -7.28 -17.49 -4.14
CA TYR A 214 -6.78 -18.36 -3.10
C TYR A 214 -7.01 -17.79 -1.69
N PHE A 215 -6.94 -16.48 -1.51
CA PHE A 215 -7.30 -15.79 -0.25
C PHE A 215 -8.73 -16.08 0.14
N VAL A 216 -9.68 -15.90 -0.77
CA VAL A 216 -11.11 -16.19 -0.52
C VAL A 216 -11.30 -17.67 -0.12
N TYR A 217 -10.69 -18.58 -0.89
CA TYR A 217 -10.71 -20.02 -0.57
C TYR A 217 -10.13 -20.33 0.81
N ALA A 218 -8.99 -19.73 1.16
CA ALA A 218 -8.34 -19.99 2.44
C ALA A 218 -9.16 -19.46 3.62
N MET A 219 -9.76 -18.27 3.50
CA MET A 219 -10.66 -17.70 4.51
C MET A 219 -11.88 -18.59 4.73
N TYR A 220 -12.53 -19.06 3.65
CA TYR A 220 -13.66 -19.99 3.69
C TYR A 220 -13.28 -21.33 4.31
N ARG A 221 -12.16 -21.92 3.90
CA ARG A 221 -11.68 -23.20 4.43
C ARG A 221 -11.45 -23.16 5.94
N ILE A 222 -10.82 -22.09 6.45
CA ILE A 222 -10.57 -21.92 7.89
C ILE A 222 -11.90 -21.76 8.63
N TRP A 223 -12.84 -21.03 8.05
CA TRP A 223 -14.17 -20.90 8.64
C TRP A 223 -14.78 -22.26 9.00
N ILE A 224 -14.72 -23.22 8.06
CA ILE A 224 -15.40 -24.50 8.23
C ILE A 224 -14.56 -25.53 9.01
N LYS A 225 -13.24 -25.58 8.78
CA LYS A 225 -12.43 -26.75 9.15
C LYS A 225 -11.37 -26.50 10.22
N GLU A 226 -11.05 -25.25 10.52
CA GLU A 226 -9.89 -24.96 11.35
C GLU A 226 -10.21 -24.02 12.53
N ALA A 227 -9.35 -24.04 13.57
CA ALA A 227 -9.44 -23.08 14.66
C ALA A 227 -9.07 -21.68 14.18
N LYS A 228 -9.90 -20.70 14.53
CA LYS A 228 -9.79 -19.31 14.12
C LYS A 228 -8.90 -18.56 15.11
N ASN A 229 -7.95 -17.79 14.59
CA ASN A 229 -7.08 -16.91 15.37
C ASN A 229 -7.42 -15.43 15.13
N LEU A 230 -6.83 -14.53 15.94
CA LEU A 230 -7.06 -13.08 15.81
C LEU A 230 -6.77 -12.59 14.39
N LEU A 231 -5.65 -13.03 13.78
CA LEU A 231 -5.27 -12.65 12.42
C LEU A 231 -6.37 -12.99 11.40
N TRP A 232 -7.00 -14.17 11.52
CA TRP A 232 -8.11 -14.56 10.65
C TRP A 232 -9.32 -13.63 10.81
N PHE A 233 -9.68 -13.29 12.06
CA PHE A 233 -10.81 -12.38 12.32
C PHE A 233 -10.55 -10.99 11.74
N VAL A 234 -9.35 -10.45 11.89
CA VAL A 234 -8.99 -9.15 11.31
C VAL A 234 -9.16 -9.16 9.78
N CYS A 235 -8.61 -10.18 9.11
CA CYS A 235 -8.66 -10.27 7.66
C CYS A 235 -10.08 -10.47 7.13
N ILE A 236 -10.87 -11.38 7.73
CA ILE A 236 -12.22 -11.68 7.24
C ILE A 236 -13.19 -10.54 7.53
N THR A 237 -13.07 -9.88 8.69
CA THR A 237 -13.91 -8.73 9.03
C THR A 237 -13.66 -7.58 8.09
N ALA A 238 -12.39 -7.26 7.80
CA ALA A 238 -12.04 -6.20 6.87
C ALA A 238 -12.53 -6.52 5.44
N PHE A 239 -12.36 -7.76 4.99
CA PHE A 239 -12.81 -8.18 3.67
C PHE A 239 -14.34 -8.10 3.53
N LEU A 240 -15.08 -8.66 4.49
CA LEU A 240 -16.55 -8.61 4.48
C LEU A 240 -17.08 -7.18 4.60
N PHE A 241 -16.43 -6.35 5.42
CA PHE A 241 -16.76 -4.94 5.53
C PHE A 241 -16.60 -4.20 4.19
N CYS A 242 -15.49 -4.42 3.48
CA CYS A 242 -15.30 -3.85 2.14
C CYS A 242 -16.36 -4.31 1.15
N LEU A 243 -16.67 -5.61 1.11
CA LEU A 243 -17.71 -6.14 0.21
C LEU A 243 -19.09 -5.58 0.53
N PHE A 244 -19.45 -5.51 1.81
CA PHE A 244 -20.75 -5.01 2.23
C PHE A 244 -20.94 -3.52 1.89
N LEU A 245 -19.94 -2.68 2.20
CA LEU A 245 -20.04 -1.26 1.91
C LEU A 245 -19.95 -0.95 0.40
N SER A 246 -19.22 -1.75 -0.36
CA SER A 246 -19.08 -1.56 -1.82
C SER A 246 -20.38 -1.79 -2.61
N ILE A 247 -21.37 -2.43 -1.99
CA ILE A 247 -22.73 -2.53 -2.57
C ILE A 247 -23.35 -1.14 -2.68
N ARG A 248 -23.06 -0.25 -1.74
CA ARG A 248 -23.67 1.08 -1.66
C ARG A 248 -22.78 2.20 -2.18
N GLN A 249 -21.48 2.18 -1.86
CA GLN A 249 -20.58 3.31 -2.10
C GLN A 249 -19.20 2.88 -2.61
N ARG A 250 -18.51 3.80 -3.28
CA ARG A 250 -17.10 3.61 -3.62
C ARG A 250 -16.24 3.79 -2.38
N LEU A 251 -15.39 2.81 -2.11
CA LEU A 251 -14.51 2.81 -0.94
C LEU A 251 -13.08 3.23 -1.29
N GLU A 252 -12.45 3.95 -0.39
CA GLU A 252 -11.00 4.13 -0.36
C GLU A 252 -10.34 2.86 0.18
N LEU A 253 -10.10 1.89 -0.69
CA LEU A 253 -9.57 0.59 -0.30
C LEU A 253 -8.18 0.65 0.30
N GLU A 254 -7.44 1.74 0.10
CA GLU A 254 -6.14 2.00 0.73
C GLU A 254 -6.21 1.92 2.27
N ASN A 255 -7.35 2.24 2.86
CA ASN A 255 -7.56 2.20 4.30
C ASN A 255 -7.85 0.78 4.83
N TYR A 256 -8.40 -0.13 4.03
CA TYR A 256 -8.91 -1.43 4.49
C TYR A 256 -8.13 -2.62 3.97
N LEU A 257 -7.54 -2.53 2.77
CA LEU A 257 -6.64 -3.54 2.19
C LEU A 257 -5.48 -3.93 3.11
N PRO A 258 -4.88 -3.00 3.89
CA PRO A 258 -3.84 -3.30 4.86
C PRO A 258 -4.18 -4.46 5.80
N PHE A 259 -5.43 -4.54 6.28
CA PHE A 259 -5.88 -5.62 7.15
C PHE A 259 -6.02 -6.97 6.46
N CYS A 260 -6.15 -6.98 5.13
CA CYS A 260 -6.27 -8.21 4.35
C CYS A 260 -4.89 -8.76 3.94
N VAL A 261 -3.93 -7.90 3.57
CA VAL A 261 -2.60 -8.34 3.12
C VAL A 261 -1.78 -9.03 4.22
N ILE A 262 -2.04 -8.73 5.48
CA ILE A 262 -1.40 -9.43 6.61
C ILE A 262 -1.80 -10.90 6.74
N SER A 263 -2.78 -11.39 5.95
CA SER A 263 -3.23 -12.79 5.92
C SER A 263 -2.22 -13.79 5.35
N VAL A 264 -1.14 -13.33 4.72
CA VAL A 264 -0.18 -14.17 4.00
C VAL A 264 0.31 -15.39 4.80
N PRO A 265 0.64 -15.31 6.12
CA PRO A 265 1.01 -16.50 6.89
C PRO A 265 -0.09 -17.56 6.92
N ILE A 266 -1.35 -17.15 6.92
CA ILE A 266 -2.51 -18.03 6.87
C ILE A 266 -2.59 -18.72 5.50
N LEU A 267 -2.44 -17.97 4.41
CA LEU A 267 -2.46 -18.50 3.04
C LEU A 267 -1.39 -19.57 2.86
N VAL A 268 -0.17 -19.26 3.29
CA VAL A 268 0.98 -20.17 3.22
C VAL A 268 0.74 -21.42 4.07
N ARG A 269 0.15 -21.29 5.28
CA ARG A 269 -0.23 -22.43 6.13
C ARG A 269 -1.23 -23.35 5.42
N VAL A 270 -2.31 -22.79 4.90
CA VAL A 270 -3.35 -23.55 4.19
C VAL A 270 -2.78 -24.26 2.96
N PHE A 271 -1.88 -23.60 2.24
CA PHE A 271 -1.20 -24.18 1.08
C PHE A 271 -0.35 -25.39 1.47
N PHE A 272 0.62 -25.21 2.34
CA PHE A 272 1.57 -26.29 2.70
C PHE A 272 0.90 -27.41 3.48
N SER A 273 -0.09 -27.14 4.33
CA SER A 273 -0.85 -28.19 4.98
C SER A 273 -1.58 -29.07 3.98
N SER A 274 -2.23 -28.47 2.97
CA SER A 274 -2.91 -29.19 1.92
C SER A 274 -1.96 -29.96 1.00
N TYR A 275 -0.82 -29.35 0.64
CA TYR A 275 0.17 -29.96 -0.24
C TYR A 275 0.82 -31.20 0.36
N ARG A 276 1.18 -31.13 1.66
CA ARG A 276 1.92 -32.21 2.35
C ARG A 276 1.08 -33.47 2.59
N VAL A 277 -0.21 -33.31 2.80
CA VAL A 277 -1.12 -34.44 3.05
C VAL A 277 -1.51 -35.18 1.76
N ARG A 278 -1.33 -34.55 0.59
CA ARG A 278 -1.72 -35.15 -0.70
C ARG A 278 -0.79 -36.27 -1.12
N LEU A 279 -1.37 -37.33 -1.68
CA LEU A 279 -0.62 -38.38 -2.36
C LEU A 279 0.20 -37.85 -3.54
N PRO A 280 1.37 -38.43 -3.85
CA PRO A 280 2.28 -37.92 -4.91
C PRO A 280 1.60 -37.69 -6.27
N MET A 281 0.69 -38.59 -6.67
CA MET A 281 -0.05 -38.51 -7.93
C MET A 281 -0.94 -37.24 -8.06
N PHE A 282 -1.50 -36.76 -6.95
CA PHE A 282 -2.34 -35.56 -6.93
C PHE A 282 -1.56 -34.26 -6.72
N ARG A 283 -0.27 -34.33 -6.37
CA ARG A 283 0.59 -33.14 -6.14
C ARG A 283 0.88 -32.38 -7.42
N ARG A 284 0.88 -33.04 -8.60
CA ARG A 284 1.20 -32.39 -9.88
C ARG A 284 0.24 -31.25 -10.21
N ARG A 285 -1.07 -31.48 -10.13
CA ARG A 285 -2.09 -30.42 -10.36
C ARG A 285 -1.95 -29.26 -9.39
N TYR A 286 -1.65 -29.57 -8.13
CA TYR A 286 -1.49 -28.55 -7.10
C TYR A 286 -0.21 -27.71 -7.30
N LYS A 287 0.87 -28.31 -7.77
CA LYS A 287 2.10 -27.60 -8.18
C LYS A 287 1.83 -26.67 -9.37
N ILE A 288 1.09 -27.10 -10.36
CA ILE A 288 0.75 -26.29 -11.53
C ILE A 288 -0.03 -25.04 -11.11
N LEU A 289 -1.07 -25.19 -10.29
CA LEU A 289 -1.85 -24.06 -9.76
C LEU A 289 -0.97 -23.10 -8.94
N ALA A 290 -0.09 -23.65 -8.10
CA ALA A 290 0.85 -22.84 -7.34
C ALA A 290 1.85 -22.09 -8.24
N SER A 291 2.34 -22.71 -9.31
CA SER A 291 3.21 -22.06 -10.28
C SER A 291 2.50 -20.90 -10.97
N PHE A 292 1.25 -21.06 -11.39
CA PHE A 292 0.46 -19.95 -11.95
C PHE A 292 0.28 -18.81 -10.93
N ALA A 293 0.02 -19.12 -9.67
CA ALA A 293 -0.10 -18.10 -8.63
C ALA A 293 1.21 -17.35 -8.41
N VAL A 294 2.35 -18.07 -8.37
CA VAL A 294 3.68 -17.45 -8.22
C VAL A 294 4.04 -16.61 -9.46
N VAL A 295 3.81 -17.11 -10.65
CA VAL A 295 4.06 -16.36 -11.89
C VAL A 295 3.20 -15.10 -11.94
N SER A 296 1.91 -15.20 -11.65
CA SER A 296 1.01 -14.04 -11.61
C SER A 296 1.44 -13.01 -10.56
N LEU A 297 1.94 -13.47 -9.41
CA LEU A 297 2.48 -12.60 -8.37
C LEU A 297 3.75 -11.87 -8.83
N LEU A 298 4.69 -12.61 -9.44
CA LEU A 298 5.92 -12.03 -9.99
C LEU A 298 5.62 -11.03 -11.11
N VAL A 299 4.69 -11.36 -12.02
CA VAL A 299 4.26 -10.45 -13.08
C VAL A 299 3.67 -9.18 -12.46
N GLY A 300 2.77 -9.28 -11.48
CA GLY A 300 2.21 -8.12 -10.80
C GLY A 300 3.27 -7.25 -10.11
N PHE A 301 4.23 -7.87 -9.43
CA PHE A 301 5.37 -7.19 -8.81
C PHE A 301 6.23 -6.46 -9.86
N LEU A 302 6.58 -7.13 -10.95
CA LEU A 302 7.38 -6.55 -12.04
C LEU A 302 6.66 -5.40 -12.74
N PHE A 303 5.33 -5.46 -12.89
CA PHE A 303 4.56 -4.35 -13.43
C PHE A 303 4.60 -3.11 -12.54
N VAL A 304 4.65 -3.26 -11.23
CA VAL A 304 4.80 -2.12 -10.32
C VAL A 304 6.24 -1.63 -10.34
N LEU A 305 7.23 -2.52 -10.34
CA LEU A 305 8.66 -2.19 -10.29
C LEU A 305 9.15 -1.52 -11.58
N PHE A 306 8.81 -2.08 -12.74
CA PHE A 306 9.22 -1.62 -14.06
C PHE A 306 8.07 -0.93 -14.80
N ASN A 307 7.28 -0.13 -14.09
CA ASN A 307 6.10 0.53 -14.63
C ASN A 307 6.41 1.41 -15.86
N GLU A 308 7.60 2.02 -15.93
CA GLU A 308 8.01 2.87 -17.07
C GLU A 308 8.02 2.14 -18.43
N MET A 309 8.33 0.82 -18.43
CA MET A 309 8.35 0.01 -19.67
C MET A 309 6.97 -0.10 -20.34
N LEU A 310 5.90 0.07 -19.57
CA LEU A 310 4.54 0.01 -20.09
C LEU A 310 4.22 1.17 -21.06
N TYR A 311 4.95 2.29 -21.01
CA TYR A 311 4.79 3.37 -21.99
C TYR A 311 5.10 2.91 -23.42
N GLY A 312 6.02 1.95 -23.60
CA GLY A 312 6.32 1.38 -24.91
C GLY A 312 5.18 0.54 -25.52
N ILE A 313 4.21 0.10 -24.70
CA ILE A 313 3.08 -0.73 -25.13
C ILE A 313 1.81 0.10 -25.28
N LEU A 314 1.65 1.18 -24.50
CA LEU A 314 0.46 2.00 -24.48
C LEU A 314 0.44 2.98 -25.65
N LYS A 315 -0.68 3.01 -26.40
CA LYS A 315 -0.91 3.99 -27.47
C LYS A 315 -1.12 5.42 -26.94
N ASP A 316 -1.64 5.56 -25.74
CA ASP A 316 -1.94 6.83 -25.11
C ASP A 316 -1.28 6.85 -23.71
N PRO A 317 -0.16 7.57 -23.54
CA PRO A 317 0.56 7.65 -22.29
C PRO A 317 -0.27 8.19 -21.11
N THR A 318 -1.29 9.02 -21.35
CA THR A 318 -2.14 9.60 -20.29
C THR A 318 -2.97 8.54 -19.56
N LYS A 319 -3.25 7.39 -20.21
CA LYS A 319 -3.99 6.27 -19.63
C LYS A 319 -3.14 5.36 -18.77
N HIS A 320 -1.85 5.64 -18.66
CA HIS A 320 -0.97 4.87 -17.80
C HIS A 320 -1.33 5.08 -16.32
N PHE A 321 -1.45 3.99 -15.54
CA PHE A 321 -1.90 4.06 -14.13
C PHE A 321 -0.96 4.88 -13.22
N VAL A 322 0.33 5.00 -13.57
CA VAL A 322 1.35 5.78 -12.84
C VAL A 322 1.66 7.12 -13.52
N TYR A 323 0.95 7.51 -14.58
CA TYR A 323 1.22 8.75 -15.34
C TYR A 323 1.42 9.97 -14.43
N ARG A 324 0.57 10.09 -13.40
CA ARG A 324 0.61 11.21 -12.45
C ARG A 324 1.89 11.26 -11.59
N TYR A 325 2.66 10.18 -11.56
CA TYR A 325 3.92 10.05 -10.81
C TYR A 325 5.15 10.15 -11.71
N HIS A 326 5.04 10.44 -13.01
CA HIS A 326 6.19 10.44 -13.92
C HIS A 326 6.52 11.80 -14.55
N VAL A 327 5.60 12.76 -14.52
CA VAL A 327 5.75 14.00 -15.30
C VAL A 327 6.51 15.08 -14.55
N THR A 328 6.20 15.32 -13.28
CA THR A 328 6.57 16.56 -12.59
C THR A 328 8.05 16.69 -12.29
N LYS A 329 8.73 15.59 -11.93
CA LYS A 329 10.16 15.59 -11.61
C LYS A 329 11.02 15.98 -12.83
N GLU A 330 10.72 15.37 -13.98
CA GLU A 330 11.42 15.66 -15.21
C GLU A 330 11.11 17.08 -15.71
N LEU A 331 9.83 17.47 -15.63
CA LEU A 331 9.42 18.84 -15.96
C LEU A 331 10.16 19.87 -15.10
N ALA A 332 10.21 19.68 -13.79
CA ALA A 332 10.91 20.59 -12.89
C ALA A 332 12.43 20.64 -13.17
N LYS A 333 13.01 19.52 -13.59
CA LYS A 333 14.41 19.47 -14.00
C LYS A 333 14.65 20.30 -15.27
N GLU A 334 13.81 20.14 -16.30
CA GLU A 334 13.93 20.91 -17.54
C GLU A 334 13.69 22.41 -17.30
N LEU A 335 12.71 22.79 -16.47
CA LEU A 335 12.48 24.19 -16.09
C LEU A 335 13.71 24.81 -15.42
N LYS A 336 14.36 24.07 -14.50
CA LYS A 336 15.60 24.54 -13.85
C LYS A 336 16.77 24.65 -14.83
N ASN A 337 16.87 23.74 -15.81
CA ASN A 337 17.90 23.81 -16.87
C ASN A 337 17.75 25.05 -17.72
N GLU A 338 16.50 25.52 -17.96
CA GLU A 338 16.20 26.77 -18.66
C GLU A 338 16.29 28.03 -17.76
N GLY A 339 16.68 27.88 -16.48
CA GLY A 339 16.80 28.98 -15.52
C GLY A 339 15.45 29.52 -15.02
N VAL A 340 14.36 28.75 -15.15
CA VAL A 340 13.03 29.15 -14.72
C VAL A 340 12.82 28.72 -13.26
N GLU A 341 12.80 29.66 -12.35
CA GLU A 341 12.51 29.45 -10.93
C GLU A 341 11.06 29.78 -10.55
N LYS A 342 10.42 30.67 -11.30
CA LYS A 342 9.05 31.13 -11.07
C LYS A 342 8.23 31.00 -12.35
N ILE A 343 7.06 30.39 -12.23
CA ILE A 343 6.18 30.18 -13.39
C ILE A 343 4.72 30.22 -12.93
N PHE A 344 3.83 30.65 -13.83
CA PHE A 344 2.40 30.56 -13.63
C PHE A 344 1.83 29.34 -14.37
N THR A 345 0.93 28.60 -13.75
CA THR A 345 0.17 27.54 -14.42
C THR A 345 -1.29 27.56 -14.00
N ASP A 346 -2.18 27.26 -14.94
CA ASP A 346 -3.63 27.19 -14.68
C ASP A 346 -4.02 25.92 -13.91
N ASP A 347 -3.15 24.92 -13.83
CA ASP A 347 -3.41 23.66 -13.13
C ASP A 347 -2.89 23.70 -11.69
N LYS A 348 -3.77 24.06 -10.76
CA LYS A 348 -3.48 24.04 -9.30
C LYS A 348 -2.89 22.70 -8.80
N LYS A 349 -3.17 21.59 -9.50
CA LYS A 349 -2.62 20.28 -9.14
C LYS A 349 -1.16 20.17 -9.56
N LEU A 350 -0.77 20.84 -10.63
CA LEU A 350 0.62 20.90 -11.06
C LEU A 350 1.43 21.84 -10.17
N ASP A 351 0.83 22.95 -9.72
CA ASP A 351 1.45 23.91 -8.80
C ASP A 351 2.02 23.27 -7.54
N LEU A 352 1.18 22.56 -6.81
CA LEU A 352 1.61 21.89 -5.57
C LEU A 352 2.76 20.92 -5.78
N ARG A 353 2.77 20.25 -6.94
CA ARG A 353 3.83 19.30 -7.30
C ARG A 353 5.14 19.99 -7.69
N LEU A 354 5.06 21.08 -8.46
CA LEU A 354 6.22 21.89 -8.85
C LEU A 354 6.87 22.56 -7.63
N LYS A 355 6.05 23.08 -6.71
CA LYS A 355 6.50 23.63 -5.44
C LYS A 355 7.36 22.64 -4.64
N PHE A 356 7.04 21.33 -4.67
CA PHE A 356 7.85 20.32 -4.02
C PHE A 356 9.25 20.20 -4.63
N TYR A 357 9.43 20.48 -5.91
CA TYR A 357 10.73 20.47 -6.57
C TYR A 357 11.43 21.84 -6.59
N GLY A 358 10.90 22.83 -5.85
CA GLY A 358 11.50 24.16 -5.70
C GLY A 358 11.30 25.09 -6.91
N ILE A 359 10.19 24.89 -7.64
CA ILE A 359 9.70 25.85 -8.64
C ILE A 359 8.53 26.58 -7.99
N ASP A 360 8.68 27.88 -7.79
CA ASP A 360 7.61 28.72 -7.25
C ASP A 360 6.54 29.00 -8.32
N THR A 361 5.27 28.77 -7.94
CA THR A 361 4.15 29.10 -8.80
C THR A 361 3.44 30.31 -8.25
N HIS A 362 3.47 31.41 -9.01
CA HIS A 362 2.87 32.69 -8.59
C HIS A 362 2.03 33.29 -9.72
N PRO A 363 0.84 33.87 -9.42
CA PRO A 363 0.00 34.50 -10.44
C PRO A 363 0.68 35.66 -11.23
N ASP A 364 1.62 36.35 -10.57
CA ASP A 364 2.34 37.48 -11.15
C ASP A 364 3.70 37.05 -11.80
N ALA A 365 3.87 35.77 -12.10
CA ALA A 365 5.08 35.32 -12.78
C ALA A 365 5.03 35.72 -14.28
N ASN A 366 6.12 36.29 -14.81
CA ASN A 366 6.25 36.71 -16.20
C ASN A 366 6.26 35.54 -17.20
N LEU A 367 6.25 34.31 -16.72
CA LEU A 367 6.29 33.11 -17.53
C LEU A 367 5.06 32.23 -17.21
N ARG A 368 4.34 31.85 -18.24
CA ARG A 368 3.17 30.95 -18.14
C ARG A 368 3.48 29.60 -18.74
N LEU A 369 3.13 28.53 -18.03
CA LEU A 369 3.25 27.16 -18.52
C LEU A 369 1.92 26.70 -19.12
N ALA A 370 1.90 26.50 -20.42
CA ALA A 370 0.78 25.90 -21.12
C ALA A 370 1.01 24.40 -21.34
N ILE A 371 -0.01 23.59 -21.03
CA ILE A 371 -0.02 22.17 -21.31
C ILE A 371 -0.50 21.99 -22.74
N LEU A 372 0.31 21.35 -23.58
CA LEU A 372 -0.02 21.07 -24.98
C LEU A 372 -0.42 19.62 -25.18
N ASP A 373 -1.14 19.35 -26.27
CA ASP A 373 -1.39 17.99 -26.70
C ASP A 373 -0.06 17.30 -27.10
N GLN A 374 0.04 16.01 -26.86
CA GLN A 374 1.26 15.22 -27.14
C GLN A 374 1.65 15.24 -28.62
N LYS A 375 0.69 15.49 -29.50
CA LYS A 375 0.88 15.54 -30.97
C LYS A 375 1.44 16.87 -31.47
N ASP A 376 1.38 17.92 -30.63
CA ASP A 376 1.89 19.22 -31.03
C ASP A 376 3.42 19.24 -31.02
N ASN A 377 4.01 19.69 -32.11
CA ASN A 377 5.46 19.83 -32.25
C ASN A 377 6.00 21.19 -31.76
N TYR A 378 5.13 22.06 -31.25
CA TYR A 378 5.46 23.44 -30.89
C TYR A 378 5.81 23.63 -29.40
N GLY A 379 5.96 22.55 -28.63
CA GLY A 379 6.33 22.63 -27.22
C GLY A 379 7.82 22.89 -27.04
N ASN A 380 8.17 23.76 -26.08
CA ASN A 380 9.59 24.02 -25.73
C ASN A 380 10.13 22.95 -24.77
N ILE A 381 9.28 22.30 -23.99
CA ILE A 381 9.67 21.27 -23.02
C ILE A 381 8.87 19.99 -23.27
N ALA A 382 9.57 18.93 -23.60
CA ALA A 382 8.97 17.61 -23.78
C ALA A 382 9.52 16.63 -22.73
N VAL A 383 8.62 15.99 -22.00
CA VAL A 383 8.98 14.98 -20.99
C VAL A 383 8.97 13.60 -21.64
N TYR A 384 10.09 12.90 -21.51
CA TYR A 384 10.26 11.55 -22.05
C TYR A 384 10.42 10.53 -20.92
N LYS A 385 9.79 9.37 -21.09
CA LYS A 385 10.03 8.18 -20.28
C LYS A 385 10.13 6.96 -21.17
N PHE A 386 11.17 6.17 -20.95
CA PHE A 386 11.47 4.99 -21.76
C PHE A 386 11.44 5.27 -23.29
N GLY A 387 11.98 6.44 -23.69
CA GLY A 387 12.02 6.86 -25.11
C GLY A 387 10.69 7.34 -25.70
N VAL A 388 9.60 7.34 -24.94
CA VAL A 388 8.29 7.79 -25.36
C VAL A 388 8.02 9.18 -24.80
N LYS A 389 7.54 10.10 -25.65
CA LYS A 389 7.07 11.45 -25.24
C LYS A 389 5.76 11.29 -24.46
N ILE A 390 5.80 11.57 -23.15
CA ILE A 390 4.63 11.39 -22.26
C ILE A 390 3.87 12.69 -22.01
N ALA A 391 4.55 13.84 -22.03
CA ALA A 391 3.90 15.15 -21.85
C ALA A 391 4.65 16.21 -22.65
N ASN A 392 3.94 17.28 -23.00
CA ASN A 392 4.44 18.40 -23.78
C ASN A 392 3.98 19.73 -23.17
N PHE A 393 4.92 20.65 -22.99
CA PHE A 393 4.68 21.94 -22.36
C PHE A 393 5.27 23.08 -23.21
N LYS A 394 4.67 24.24 -23.11
CA LYS A 394 5.17 25.47 -23.73
C LYS A 394 5.29 26.58 -22.69
N ILE A 395 6.44 27.21 -22.65
CA ILE A 395 6.64 28.42 -21.86
C ILE A 395 6.23 29.62 -22.73
N ILE A 396 5.28 30.38 -22.24
CA ILE A 396 4.78 31.63 -22.88
C ILE A 396 5.25 32.78 -21.98
N LYS A 397 5.85 33.80 -22.57
CA LYS A 397 6.12 35.04 -21.85
C LYS A 397 4.83 35.87 -21.94
N ASP A 398 4.29 36.23 -20.78
CA ASP A 398 3.23 37.23 -20.73
C ASP A 398 3.93 38.58 -20.86
N ASP A 399 3.64 39.32 -21.95
CA ASP A 399 4.16 40.67 -22.25
C ASP A 399 3.55 41.71 -21.32
#